data_8895ebcb1304ca98552b37f04f2b8560
#
_entry.id   8895ebcb1304ca98552b37f04f2b8560
#
_cell.length_a   1.000
_cell.length_b   1.000
_cell.length_c   1.000
_cell.angle_alpha   90.00
_cell.angle_beta   90.00
_cell.angle_gamma   90.00
#
_symmetry.space_group_name_H-M   'P 1'
#
loop_
_entity.id
_entity.type
_entity.pdbx_description
1 polymer ?
#
loop_
_entity_poly.entity_id
_entity_poly.type
_entity_poly.pdbx_seq_one_letter_code
_entity_poly.pdbx_strand_id
1 'polypeptide(L)'
;METQKNQAELEIEALQDVFGIATTGFEKFREEAKENSSSGYRSTAASSGEYSTAASSGEYSTAASSGNCSKAASSGNCSKAASSGEYSTAASSGYRSTAASSGNYSKAASSGEYSTAASSGNCSKAASSGEYSTAASS
;
A
#
# COMPACT_ATOMS: atom_id res chain seq x y z
N MET A 1 19.10 33.95 -42.15
CA MET A 1 17.99 34.60 -41.41
C MET A 1 17.77 33.80 -40.15
N GLU A 2 18.40 34.23 -39.07
CA GLU A 2 18.08 33.68 -37.75
C GLU A 2 16.72 34.23 -37.35
N THR A 3 15.76 33.33 -37.21
CA THR A 3 14.47 33.63 -36.61
C THR A 3 14.69 33.95 -35.15
N GLN A 4 14.66 35.24 -34.80
CA GLN A 4 14.62 35.64 -33.39
C GLN A 4 13.37 34.98 -32.75
N LYS A 5 13.61 33.98 -31.88
CA LYS A 5 12.55 33.46 -31.04
C LYS A 5 11.96 34.61 -30.23
N ASN A 6 10.66 34.72 -30.28
CA ASN A 6 9.89 35.69 -29.54
C ASN A 6 10.14 35.49 -28.03
N GLN A 7 10.18 36.56 -27.26
CA GLN A 7 10.42 36.52 -25.82
C GLN A 7 9.42 35.61 -25.09
N ALA A 8 8.19 35.51 -25.58
CA ALA A 8 7.17 34.60 -25.09
C ALA A 8 7.53 33.11 -25.29
N GLU A 9 8.21 32.77 -26.41
CA GLU A 9 8.68 31.39 -26.66
C GLU A 9 9.83 30.98 -25.74
N LEU A 10 10.73 31.92 -25.41
CA LEU A 10 11.82 31.74 -24.45
C LEU A 10 11.28 31.58 -23.02
N GLU A 11 10.25 32.31 -22.65
CA GLU A 11 9.58 32.17 -21.34
C GLU A 11 8.84 30.83 -21.22
N ILE A 12 8.21 30.33 -22.30
CA ILE A 12 7.55 29.03 -22.34
C ILE A 12 8.58 27.89 -22.23
N GLU A 13 9.72 27.97 -22.92
CA GLU A 13 10.81 26.99 -22.80
C GLU A 13 11.40 26.97 -21.37
N ALA A 14 11.62 28.14 -20.76
CA ALA A 14 12.09 28.23 -19.37
C ALA A 14 11.08 27.66 -18.37
N LEU A 15 9.79 27.88 -18.57
CA LEU A 15 8.74 27.28 -17.75
C LEU A 15 8.65 25.76 -17.94
N GLN A 16 8.85 25.25 -19.14
CA GLN A 16 8.88 23.82 -19.42
C GLN A 16 10.09 23.15 -18.76
N ASP A 17 11.26 23.76 -18.74
CA ASP A 17 12.45 23.28 -18.05
C ASP A 17 12.24 23.23 -16.52
N VAL A 18 11.67 24.28 -15.93
CA VAL A 18 11.34 24.32 -14.50
C VAL A 18 10.26 23.31 -14.16
N PHE A 19 9.25 23.15 -15.01
CA PHE A 19 8.18 22.16 -14.83
C PHE A 19 8.69 20.72 -15.01
N GLY A 20 9.62 20.49 -15.94
CA GLY A 20 10.31 19.21 -16.15
C GLY A 20 11.15 18.80 -14.95
N ILE A 21 11.88 19.72 -14.34
CA ILE A 21 12.65 19.48 -13.11
C ILE A 21 11.73 19.21 -11.93
N ALA A 22 10.61 19.95 -11.81
CA ALA A 22 9.61 19.72 -10.76
C ALA A 22 8.91 18.36 -10.93
N THR A 23 8.59 17.94 -12.15
CA THR A 23 7.98 16.63 -12.43
C THR A 23 8.97 15.48 -12.19
N THR A 24 10.26 15.62 -12.55
CA THR A 24 11.28 14.60 -12.28
C THR A 24 11.55 14.42 -10.78
N GLY A 25 11.56 15.49 -10.00
CA GLY A 25 11.66 15.44 -8.55
C GLY A 25 10.42 14.78 -7.90
N PHE A 26 9.24 15.04 -8.44
CA PHE A 26 7.98 14.46 -7.99
C PHE A 26 7.86 12.97 -8.40
N GLU A 27 8.33 12.59 -9.59
CA GLU A 27 8.40 11.20 -10.03
C GLU A 27 9.37 10.38 -9.18
N LYS A 28 10.54 10.94 -8.82
CA LYS A 28 11.50 10.29 -7.94
C LYS A 28 10.94 10.09 -6.53
N PHE A 29 10.18 11.04 -6.02
CA PHE A 29 9.47 10.90 -4.74
C PHE A 29 8.32 9.88 -4.81
N ARG A 30 7.65 9.73 -5.97
CA ARG A 30 6.64 8.69 -6.22
C ARG A 30 7.24 7.30 -6.36
N GLU A 31 8.50 7.16 -6.75
CA GLU A 31 9.17 5.86 -6.78
C GLU A 31 9.48 5.31 -5.38
N GLU A 32 9.66 6.18 -4.38
CA GLU A 32 9.87 5.80 -2.99
C GLU A 32 8.57 5.41 -2.27
N ALA A 33 7.44 6.02 -2.65
CA ALA A 33 6.12 5.70 -2.10
C ALA A 33 5.20 5.14 -3.19
N LYS A 34 5.21 3.81 -3.36
CA LYS A 34 4.34 3.16 -4.33
C LYS A 34 2.97 2.87 -3.72
N GLU A 35 1.95 3.45 -4.32
CA GLU A 35 0.55 3.18 -3.99
C GLU A 35 -0.11 2.39 -5.12
N ASN A 36 -0.81 1.33 -4.76
CA ASN A 36 -1.58 0.53 -5.70
C ASN A 36 -2.96 0.20 -5.11
N SER A 37 -4.00 0.47 -5.87
CA SER A 37 -5.37 0.17 -5.46
C SER A 37 -6.11 -0.61 -6.54
N SER A 38 -6.96 -1.53 -6.11
CA SER A 38 -7.80 -2.35 -6.98
C SER A 38 -9.18 -2.54 -6.37
N SER A 39 -10.21 -2.58 -7.19
CA SER A 39 -11.58 -2.80 -6.74
C SER A 39 -12.35 -3.73 -7.67
N GLY A 40 -13.31 -4.48 -7.12
CA GLY A 40 -14.16 -5.39 -7.86
C GLY A 40 -14.03 -6.84 -7.40
N TYR A 41 -14.76 -7.73 -8.02
CA TYR A 41 -14.73 -9.15 -7.72
C TYR A 41 -13.34 -9.74 -8.02
N ARG A 42 -12.74 -10.45 -7.05
CA ARG A 42 -11.39 -11.02 -7.12
C ARG A 42 -10.30 -10.00 -7.45
N SER A 43 -10.41 -8.80 -6.88
CA SER A 43 -9.44 -7.73 -7.10
C SER A 43 -8.11 -8.01 -6.39
N THR A 44 -7.00 -7.61 -7.00
CA THR A 44 -5.65 -7.76 -6.42
C THR A 44 -4.88 -6.45 -6.57
N ALA A 45 -4.29 -6.00 -5.46
CA ALA A 45 -3.37 -4.89 -5.44
C ALA A 45 -2.02 -5.34 -4.85
N ALA A 46 -0.92 -5.01 -5.51
CA ALA A 46 0.41 -5.31 -5.02
C ALA A 46 1.31 -4.07 -5.13
N SER A 47 2.05 -3.78 -4.09
CA SER A 47 2.96 -2.64 -4.05
C SER A 47 4.30 -3.04 -3.43
N SER A 48 5.41 -2.45 -3.88
CA SER A 48 6.75 -2.73 -3.36
C SER A 48 7.58 -1.46 -3.30
N GLY A 49 8.46 -1.35 -2.32
CA GLY A 49 9.32 -0.20 -2.07
C GLY A 49 9.16 0.34 -0.66
N GLU A 50 10.02 1.26 -0.28
CA GLU A 50 9.86 1.95 1.00
C GLU A 50 8.55 2.75 1.01
N TYR A 51 7.85 2.74 2.14
CA TYR A 51 6.55 3.41 2.30
C TYR A 51 5.47 2.95 1.31
N SER A 52 5.54 1.70 0.83
CA SER A 52 4.59 1.20 -0.15
C SER A 52 3.19 0.95 0.45
N THR A 53 2.15 1.20 -0.32
CA THR A 53 0.76 0.97 0.10
C THR A 53 0.02 0.17 -0.98
N ALA A 54 -0.66 -0.89 -0.56
CA ALA A 54 -1.56 -1.65 -1.42
C ALA A 54 -2.96 -1.69 -0.80
N ALA A 55 -3.98 -1.35 -1.57
CA ALA A 55 -5.37 -1.40 -1.15
C ALA A 55 -6.23 -2.18 -2.14
N SER A 56 -7.03 -3.10 -1.64
CA SER A 56 -7.95 -3.89 -2.49
C SER A 56 -9.32 -3.97 -1.86
N SER A 57 -10.37 -3.86 -2.67
CA SER A 57 -11.74 -3.95 -2.19
C SER A 57 -12.61 -4.82 -3.08
N GLY A 58 -13.57 -5.51 -2.47
CA GLY A 58 -14.47 -6.41 -3.16
C GLY A 58 -14.40 -7.84 -2.65
N GLU A 59 -15.29 -8.70 -3.13
CA GLU A 59 -15.27 -10.12 -2.75
C GLU A 59 -14.00 -10.82 -3.26
N TYR A 60 -13.41 -11.67 -2.44
CA TYR A 60 -12.15 -12.38 -2.71
C TYR A 60 -10.97 -11.43 -3.02
N SER A 61 -10.94 -10.27 -2.40
CA SER A 61 -9.90 -9.28 -2.64
C SER A 61 -8.58 -9.62 -1.94
N THR A 62 -7.46 -9.25 -2.56
CA THR A 62 -6.13 -9.46 -1.99
C THR A 62 -5.29 -8.19 -2.11
N ALA A 63 -4.69 -7.77 -1.01
CA ALA A 63 -3.70 -6.69 -0.99
C ALA A 63 -2.37 -7.21 -0.46
N ALA A 64 -1.28 -6.93 -1.16
CA ALA A 64 0.06 -7.30 -0.75
C ALA A 64 1.00 -6.08 -0.82
N SER A 65 1.77 -5.84 0.22
CA SER A 65 2.74 -4.75 0.24
C SER A 65 4.06 -5.24 0.84
N SER A 66 5.18 -4.81 0.26
CA SER A 66 6.51 -5.18 0.74
C SER A 66 7.45 -3.99 0.78
N GLY A 67 8.33 -3.98 1.79
CA GLY A 67 9.28 -2.90 2.02
C GLY A 67 9.13 -2.28 3.41
N ASN A 68 10.08 -1.46 3.80
CA ASN A 68 10.02 -0.79 5.10
C ASN A 68 8.83 0.18 5.15
N CYS A 69 8.17 0.23 6.29
CA CYS A 69 6.97 1.03 6.50
C CYS A 69 5.82 0.72 5.52
N SER A 70 5.72 -0.53 5.07
CA SER A 70 4.71 -0.96 4.10
C SER A 70 3.33 -1.15 4.73
N LYS A 71 2.28 -0.92 3.95
CA LYS A 71 0.89 -1.07 4.38
C LYS A 71 0.08 -1.87 3.37
N ALA A 72 -0.70 -2.83 3.85
CA ALA A 72 -1.65 -3.56 3.02
C ALA A 72 -3.05 -3.49 3.65
N ALA A 73 -4.06 -3.13 2.88
CA ALA A 73 -5.44 -3.10 3.33
C ALA A 73 -6.34 -3.84 2.35
N SER A 74 -7.19 -4.72 2.86
CA SER A 74 -8.16 -5.45 2.05
C SER A 74 -9.54 -5.45 2.69
N SER A 75 -10.60 -5.26 1.91
CA SER A 75 -11.96 -5.25 2.42
C SER A 75 -12.91 -6.06 1.54
N GLY A 76 -13.90 -6.69 2.18
CA GLY A 76 -14.89 -7.53 1.51
C GLY A 76 -14.86 -8.98 1.97
N ASN A 77 -15.82 -9.77 1.54
CA ASN A 77 -15.90 -11.18 1.91
C ASN A 77 -14.67 -11.95 1.39
N CYS A 78 -14.13 -12.83 2.23
CA CYS A 78 -12.93 -13.63 1.91
C CYS A 78 -11.72 -12.77 1.53
N SER A 79 -11.56 -11.61 2.16
CA SER A 79 -10.46 -10.67 1.88
C SER A 79 -9.15 -11.08 2.55
N LYS A 80 -8.04 -10.75 1.92
CA LYS A 80 -6.69 -11.03 2.43
C LYS A 80 -5.80 -9.80 2.35
N ALA A 81 -5.07 -9.52 3.43
CA ALA A 81 -4.05 -8.48 3.43
C ALA A 81 -2.72 -9.06 3.93
N ALA A 82 -1.64 -8.82 3.21
CA ALA A 82 -0.31 -9.25 3.60
C ALA A 82 0.68 -8.08 3.51
N SER A 83 1.48 -7.87 4.54
CA SER A 83 2.51 -6.84 4.55
C SER A 83 3.81 -7.39 5.12
N SER A 84 4.95 -7.02 4.54
CA SER A 84 6.26 -7.46 5.00
C SER A 84 7.28 -6.33 5.03
N GLY A 85 8.19 -6.39 6.00
CA GLY A 85 9.22 -5.37 6.21
C GLY A 85 9.14 -4.75 7.61
N GLU A 86 10.13 -3.97 7.98
CA GLU A 86 10.11 -3.26 9.25
C GLU A 86 8.95 -2.25 9.31
N TYR A 87 8.32 -2.13 10.46
CA TYR A 87 7.16 -1.26 10.68
C TYR A 87 5.99 -1.54 9.72
N SER A 88 5.82 -2.78 9.27
CA SER A 88 4.77 -3.15 8.33
C SER A 88 3.39 -3.26 8.99
N THR A 89 2.35 -2.98 8.24
CA THR A 89 0.97 -3.07 8.72
C THR A 89 0.07 -3.78 7.71
N ALA A 90 -0.66 -4.79 8.16
CA ALA A 90 -1.70 -5.45 7.37
C ALA A 90 -3.07 -5.29 8.05
N ALA A 91 -4.09 -4.91 7.30
CA ALA A 91 -5.45 -4.81 7.77
C ALA A 91 -6.42 -5.48 6.80
N SER A 92 -7.31 -6.31 7.33
CA SER A 92 -8.34 -6.98 6.53
C SER A 92 -9.70 -6.90 7.21
N SER A 93 -10.77 -6.70 6.45
CA SER A 93 -12.12 -6.64 7.01
C SER A 93 -13.12 -7.39 6.15
N GLY A 94 -14.13 -7.97 6.81
CA GLY A 94 -15.21 -8.70 6.17
C GLY A 94 -15.29 -10.17 6.62
N TYR A 95 -16.30 -10.87 6.18
CA TYR A 95 -16.51 -12.27 6.49
C TYR A 95 -15.33 -13.12 5.98
N ARG A 96 -14.76 -13.98 6.84
CA ARG A 96 -13.61 -14.84 6.56
C ARG A 96 -12.37 -14.06 6.07
N SER A 97 -12.06 -12.97 6.73
CA SER A 97 -10.93 -12.11 6.37
C SER A 97 -9.62 -12.57 7.03
N THR A 98 -8.50 -12.32 6.36
CA THR A 98 -7.17 -12.67 6.86
C THR A 98 -6.20 -11.49 6.74
N ALA A 99 -5.51 -11.16 7.82
CA ALA A 99 -4.43 -10.19 7.82
C ALA A 99 -3.13 -10.85 8.30
N ALA A 100 -2.05 -10.70 7.54
CA ALA A 100 -0.73 -11.19 7.92
C ALA A 100 0.33 -10.09 7.79
N SER A 101 1.14 -9.93 8.80
CA SER A 101 2.25 -8.96 8.79
C SER A 101 3.52 -9.60 9.32
N SER A 102 4.67 -9.33 8.70
CA SER A 102 5.96 -9.87 9.15
C SER A 102 7.04 -8.79 9.15
N GLY A 103 7.93 -8.88 10.14
CA GLY A 103 9.02 -7.95 10.31
C GLY A 103 9.01 -7.29 11.68
N ASN A 104 10.09 -6.59 12.02
CA ASN A 104 10.18 -5.90 13.30
C ASN A 104 9.12 -4.80 13.42
N TYR A 105 8.51 -4.67 14.58
CA TYR A 105 7.43 -3.72 14.85
C TYR A 105 6.23 -3.86 13.93
N SER A 106 5.95 -5.08 13.44
CA SER A 106 4.84 -5.33 12.51
C SER A 106 3.49 -5.38 13.22
N LYS A 107 2.42 -5.09 12.48
CA LYS A 107 1.05 -5.10 12.97
C LYS A 107 0.12 -5.81 12.01
N ALA A 108 -0.74 -6.68 12.52
CA ALA A 108 -1.82 -7.29 11.77
C ALA A 108 -3.17 -7.05 12.46
N ALA A 109 -4.17 -6.62 11.73
CA ALA A 109 -5.52 -6.46 12.24
C ALA A 109 -6.53 -7.09 11.29
N SER A 110 -7.47 -7.88 11.84
CA SER A 110 -8.56 -8.47 11.06
C SER A 110 -9.88 -8.27 11.79
N SER A 111 -10.95 -7.98 11.05
CA SER A 111 -12.28 -7.82 11.64
C SER A 111 -13.34 -8.53 10.81
N GLY A 112 -14.34 -9.09 11.50
CA GLY A 112 -15.44 -9.84 10.90
C GLY A 112 -15.53 -11.27 11.42
N GLU A 113 -16.62 -11.95 11.12
CA GLU A 113 -16.77 -13.35 11.48
C GLU A 113 -15.73 -14.23 10.81
N TYR A 114 -15.23 -15.22 11.52
CA TYR A 114 -14.18 -16.14 11.05
C TYR A 114 -12.90 -15.42 10.59
N SER A 115 -12.53 -14.33 11.24
CA SER A 115 -11.37 -13.53 10.86
C SER A 115 -10.08 -14.03 11.52
N THR A 116 -8.95 -13.87 10.83
CA THR A 116 -7.65 -14.26 11.34
C THR A 116 -6.63 -13.11 11.18
N ALA A 117 -5.90 -12.82 12.26
CA ALA A 117 -4.79 -11.89 12.23
C ALA A 117 -3.51 -12.60 12.71
N ALA A 118 -2.43 -12.51 11.95
CA ALA A 118 -1.13 -13.06 12.34
C ALA A 118 -0.03 -12.00 12.16
N SER A 119 0.81 -11.86 13.17
CA SER A 119 1.97 -10.97 13.09
C SER A 119 3.20 -11.67 13.64
N SER A 120 4.35 -11.53 12.97
CA SER A 120 5.60 -12.14 13.40
C SER A 120 6.76 -11.16 13.35
N GLY A 121 7.69 -11.32 14.30
CA GLY A 121 8.86 -10.48 14.44
C GLY A 121 8.94 -9.77 15.80
N ASN A 122 10.08 -9.17 16.08
CA ASN A 122 10.28 -8.46 17.35
C ASN A 122 9.27 -7.32 17.49
N CYS A 123 8.65 -7.22 18.67
CA CYS A 123 7.63 -6.21 18.98
C CYS A 123 6.42 -6.24 18.03
N SER A 124 6.06 -7.42 17.52
CA SER A 124 4.91 -7.58 16.65
C SER A 124 3.59 -7.61 17.41
N LYS A 125 2.50 -7.22 16.76
CA LYS A 125 1.16 -7.19 17.34
C LYS A 125 0.12 -7.74 16.36
N ALA A 126 -0.76 -8.61 16.86
CA ALA A 126 -1.90 -9.10 16.12
C ALA A 126 -3.19 -8.81 16.88
N ALA A 127 -4.23 -8.37 16.19
CA ALA A 127 -5.56 -8.17 16.74
C ALA A 127 -6.63 -8.72 15.79
N SER A 128 -7.58 -9.47 16.34
CA SER A 128 -8.72 -9.97 15.58
C SER A 128 -10.00 -9.71 16.36
N SER A 129 -11.06 -9.30 15.68
CA SER A 129 -12.37 -9.05 16.29
C SER A 129 -13.49 -9.66 15.46
N GLY A 130 -14.51 -10.18 16.14
CA GLY A 130 -15.64 -10.86 15.54
C GLY A 130 -15.83 -12.25 16.11
N GLU A 131 -16.97 -12.88 15.81
CA GLU A 131 -17.22 -14.27 16.22
C GLU A 131 -16.23 -15.22 15.51
N TYR A 132 -15.79 -16.24 16.23
CA TYR A 132 -14.81 -17.24 15.73
C TYR A 132 -13.53 -16.61 15.18
N SER A 133 -13.06 -15.51 15.76
CA SER A 133 -11.86 -14.82 15.31
C SER A 133 -10.59 -15.27 16.05
N THR A 134 -9.44 -15.24 15.36
CA THR A 134 -8.15 -15.68 15.90
C THR A 134 -7.08 -14.60 15.70
N ALA A 135 -6.30 -14.31 16.74
CA ALA A 135 -5.14 -13.44 16.67
C ALA A 135 -3.90 -14.18 17.18
N ALA A 136 -2.80 -14.16 16.44
CA ALA A 136 -1.53 -14.74 16.81
C ALA A 136 -0.38 -13.74 16.60
N SER A 137 0.49 -13.63 17.59
CA SER A 137 1.71 -12.80 17.53
C SER A 137 2.88 -13.56 18.11
N SER A 138 4.04 -13.53 17.45
CA SER A 138 5.27 -14.20 17.86
C SER A 138 6.48 -13.30 17.73
#